data_3c32d613445d43d388775eae75410c77
#
_entry.id   3c32d613445d43d388775eae75410c77
#
_cell.length_a   1.000
_cell.length_b   1.000
_cell.length_c   1.000
_cell.angle_alpha   90.00
_cell.angle_beta   90.00
_cell.angle_gamma   90.00
#
_symmetry.space_group_name_H-M   'P 1'
#
loop_
_entity.id
_entity.type
_entity.pdbx_description
1 polymer ?
#
loop_
_entity_poly.entity_id
_entity_poly.type
_entity_poly.pdbx_seq_one_letter_code
_entity_poly.pdbx_strand_id
1 'polypeptide(L)'
;MDKFLNDMEKEKPIRFSGQQLSIATDNYSNLLGLGGFGKVYKGIFSNGTMVAVKVLRDSSCKKTDEQFMAEVGKIGTIHHFNLVKLYGFCFEKDLVALVYEYMVNGSLDRYLFDEIKVLGYEKLHEIAIGTARGIAYLHELCVHKIIHYDIKPGNILLDKNFYPKVAHFSLAKLRNRENTPGYAAPELWMPFPVTHKCDVYSFGMLLFEIIGRRRNLDIKNTESQEWFPIWVWKKVDAGLLEEAMIVCGIEEKIEKLLRE
;
A
#
# COMPACT_ATOMS: atom_id res chain seq x y z
N MET A 1 29.88 10.20 10.11
CA MET A 1 29.07 8.98 9.99
C MET A 1 28.01 8.91 11.09
N ASP A 2 28.36 9.20 12.33
CA ASP A 2 27.44 9.16 13.49
C ASP A 2 26.26 10.16 13.43
N LYS A 3 26.47 11.31 12.81
CA LYS A 3 25.40 12.32 12.64
C LYS A 3 24.28 11.85 11.71
N PHE A 4 24.62 11.07 10.67
CA PHE A 4 23.66 10.50 9.73
C PHE A 4 22.79 9.40 10.38
N LEU A 5 23.39 8.54 11.21
CA LEU A 5 22.65 7.52 11.98
C LEU A 5 21.73 8.15 13.01
N ASN A 6 22.21 9.17 13.74
CA ASN A 6 21.40 9.93 14.69
C ASN A 6 20.23 10.67 14.02
N ASP A 7 20.40 11.12 12.78
CA ASP A 7 19.34 11.83 12.06
C ASP A 7 18.26 10.87 11.51
N MET A 8 18.61 9.61 11.21
CA MET A 8 17.63 8.58 10.84
C MET A 8 16.76 8.11 12.01
N GLU A 9 17.22 8.26 13.25
CA GLU A 9 16.45 7.97 14.46
C GLU A 9 15.55 9.15 14.89
N LYS A 10 15.80 10.35 14.37
CA LYS A 10 14.97 11.53 14.63
C LYS A 10 13.66 11.48 13.88
N GLU A 11 12.65 12.07 14.49
CA GLU A 11 11.26 12.12 13.99
C GLU A 11 11.06 12.94 12.71
N LYS A 12 12.10 13.57 12.14
CA LYS A 12 11.99 14.44 10.95
C LYS A 12 12.64 13.83 9.71
N PRO A 13 12.00 13.96 8.52
CA PRO A 13 12.55 13.47 7.26
C PRO A 13 13.89 14.15 6.94
N ILE A 14 14.86 13.36 6.50
CA ILE A 14 16.21 13.83 6.11
C ILE A 14 16.17 14.32 4.66
N ARG A 15 16.85 15.43 4.40
CA ARG A 15 17.08 15.87 3.01
C ARG A 15 18.33 15.21 2.45
N PHE A 16 18.18 14.42 1.40
CA PHE A 16 19.24 13.78 0.64
C PHE A 16 19.58 14.60 -0.62
N SER A 17 20.84 14.54 -1.06
CA SER A 17 21.23 15.03 -2.38
C SER A 17 21.01 13.96 -3.47
N GLY A 18 20.84 14.39 -4.72
CA GLY A 18 20.75 13.50 -5.86
C GLY A 18 21.97 12.58 -6.00
N GLN A 19 23.18 13.10 -5.69
CA GLN A 19 24.40 12.31 -5.67
C GLN A 19 24.36 11.19 -4.61
N GLN A 20 23.87 11.48 -3.40
CA GLN A 20 23.71 10.45 -2.36
C GLN A 20 22.75 9.36 -2.80
N LEU A 21 21.63 9.71 -3.43
CA LEU A 21 20.67 8.75 -3.92
C LEU A 21 21.18 7.95 -5.12
N SER A 22 21.92 8.59 -6.03
CA SER A 22 22.58 7.92 -7.15
C SER A 22 23.56 6.84 -6.66
N ILE A 23 24.41 7.18 -5.67
CA ILE A 23 25.35 6.23 -5.07
C ILE A 23 24.59 5.10 -4.37
N ALA A 24 23.59 5.44 -3.54
CA ALA A 24 22.84 4.44 -2.78
C ALA A 24 22.07 3.44 -3.69
N THR A 25 21.62 3.89 -4.86
CA THR A 25 20.84 3.07 -5.81
C THR A 25 21.68 2.46 -6.93
N ASP A 26 23.01 2.60 -6.86
CA ASP A 26 23.92 2.18 -7.93
C ASP A 26 23.44 2.74 -9.29
N ASN A 27 23.38 4.07 -9.37
CA ASN A 27 22.87 4.79 -10.55
C ASN A 27 21.46 4.33 -11.00
N TYR A 28 20.58 4.05 -10.03
CA TYR A 28 19.20 3.61 -10.30
C TYR A 28 19.11 2.29 -11.08
N SER A 29 20.06 1.37 -10.86
CA SER A 29 20.15 0.08 -11.57
C SER A 29 19.05 -0.91 -11.17
N ASN A 30 18.66 -0.94 -9.88
CA ASN A 30 17.75 -1.93 -9.32
C ASN A 30 16.31 -1.43 -9.24
N LEU A 31 15.56 -1.55 -10.34
CA LEU A 31 14.15 -1.16 -10.41
C LEU A 31 13.27 -2.16 -9.64
N LEU A 32 12.54 -1.69 -8.63
CA LEU A 32 11.56 -2.46 -7.86
C LEU A 32 10.15 -2.43 -8.46
N GLY A 33 9.78 -1.29 -9.06
CA GLY A 33 8.46 -1.11 -9.62
C GLY A 33 8.30 0.19 -10.40
N LEU A 34 7.28 0.19 -11.26
CA LEU A 34 6.92 1.30 -12.12
C LEU A 34 5.45 1.62 -11.87
N GLY A 35 5.15 2.84 -11.48
CA GLY A 35 3.77 3.27 -11.22
C GLY A 35 3.45 4.60 -11.91
N GLY A 36 2.18 5.00 -11.84
CA GLY A 36 1.71 6.28 -12.38
C GLY A 36 2.45 7.50 -11.82
N PHE A 37 2.99 7.37 -10.61
CA PHE A 37 3.69 8.46 -9.89
C PHE A 37 5.21 8.44 -10.04
N GLY A 38 5.79 7.46 -10.71
CA GLY A 38 7.22 7.38 -10.91
C GLY A 38 7.80 5.97 -10.86
N LYS A 39 9.12 5.91 -10.71
CA LYS A 39 9.90 4.67 -10.63
C LYS A 39 10.41 4.49 -9.21
N VAL A 40 10.38 3.26 -8.71
CA VAL A 40 10.90 2.91 -7.38
C VAL A 40 12.13 2.03 -7.55
N TYR A 41 13.22 2.43 -6.90
CA TYR A 41 14.49 1.72 -6.95
C TYR A 41 14.91 1.24 -5.58
N LYS A 42 15.55 0.06 -5.53
CA LYS A 42 16.23 -0.40 -4.32
C LYS A 42 17.53 0.38 -4.14
N GLY A 43 17.79 0.82 -2.93
CA GLY A 43 19.04 1.45 -2.54
C GLY A 43 19.62 0.83 -1.27
N ILE A 44 20.92 0.98 -1.08
CA ILE A 44 21.64 0.59 0.13
C ILE A 44 22.56 1.73 0.51
N PHE A 45 22.38 2.29 1.69
CA PHE A 45 23.29 3.30 2.22
C PHE A 45 24.61 2.67 2.73
N SER A 46 25.63 3.49 2.92
CA SER A 46 26.96 3.06 3.37
C SER A 46 26.97 2.32 4.72
N ASN A 47 25.96 2.55 5.55
CA ASN A 47 25.74 1.87 6.82
C ASN A 47 25.00 0.52 6.67
N GLY A 48 24.73 0.05 5.45
CA GLY A 48 24.00 -1.16 5.17
C GLY A 48 22.45 -1.03 5.22
N THR A 49 21.92 0.15 5.51
CA THR A 49 20.46 0.36 5.54
C THR A 49 19.88 0.24 4.15
N MET A 50 18.95 -0.70 3.97
CA MET A 50 18.19 -0.86 2.72
C MET A 50 17.05 0.14 2.66
N VAL A 51 16.89 0.77 1.49
CA VAL A 51 15.84 1.79 1.23
C VAL A 51 15.15 1.55 -0.09
N ALA A 52 13.94 2.10 -0.21
CA ALA A 52 13.22 2.21 -1.46
C ALA A 52 13.16 3.70 -1.87
N VAL A 53 13.77 4.02 -3.00
CA VAL A 53 13.85 5.39 -3.53
C VAL A 53 12.83 5.54 -4.64
N LYS A 54 11.77 6.32 -4.39
CA LYS A 54 10.72 6.63 -5.36
C LYS A 54 11.05 7.94 -6.06
N VAL A 55 11.49 7.84 -7.31
CA VAL A 55 11.75 8.99 -8.18
C VAL A 55 10.45 9.39 -8.86
N LEU A 56 10.00 10.62 -8.65
CA LEU A 56 8.75 11.13 -9.19
C LEU A 56 8.90 11.55 -10.65
N ARG A 57 7.85 11.36 -11.42
CA ARG A 57 7.78 11.85 -12.81
C ARG A 57 7.39 13.31 -12.79
N ASP A 58 8.02 14.08 -13.66
CA ASP A 58 7.65 15.47 -13.98
C ASP A 58 7.80 16.46 -12.80
N SER A 59 9.05 16.89 -12.57
CA SER A 59 9.40 17.96 -11.65
C SER A 59 9.18 19.38 -12.22
N SER A 60 8.61 19.51 -13.42
CA SER A 60 8.55 20.82 -14.13
C SER A 60 7.35 21.70 -13.74
N CYS A 61 6.40 21.20 -12.94
CA CYS A 61 5.20 21.94 -12.57
C CYS A 61 5.27 22.45 -11.12
N LYS A 62 5.22 23.77 -10.89
CA LYS A 62 5.19 24.38 -9.54
C LYS A 62 4.14 23.77 -8.60
N LYS A 63 2.99 23.32 -9.13
CA LYS A 63 1.97 22.61 -8.34
C LYS A 63 2.48 21.28 -7.77
N THR A 64 3.34 20.57 -8.50
CA THR A 64 3.94 19.30 -8.06
C THR A 64 4.88 19.55 -6.88
N ASP A 65 5.63 20.66 -6.91
CA ASP A 65 6.58 21.03 -5.86
C ASP A 65 5.89 21.37 -4.54
N GLU A 66 4.87 22.23 -4.59
CA GLU A 66 4.11 22.61 -3.39
C GLU A 66 3.41 21.39 -2.77
N GLN A 67 2.88 20.51 -3.60
CA GLN A 67 2.21 19.29 -3.17
C GLN A 67 3.18 18.28 -2.57
N PHE A 68 4.35 18.10 -3.20
CA PHE A 68 5.43 17.27 -2.69
C PHE A 68 5.87 17.72 -1.29
N MET A 69 6.14 19.01 -1.12
CA MET A 69 6.55 19.56 0.17
C MET A 69 5.46 19.44 1.24
N ALA A 70 4.19 19.63 0.84
CA ALA A 70 3.06 19.44 1.75
C ALA A 70 2.92 17.96 2.17
N GLU A 71 3.19 17.01 1.27
CA GLU A 71 3.17 15.57 1.58
C GLU A 71 4.33 15.20 2.50
N VAL A 72 5.55 15.62 2.19
CA VAL A 72 6.72 15.41 3.05
C VAL A 72 6.47 15.94 4.47
N GLY A 73 5.88 17.14 4.58
CA GLY A 73 5.55 17.74 5.87
C GLY A 73 4.49 16.95 6.66
N LYS A 74 3.53 16.34 5.99
CA LYS A 74 2.47 15.53 6.63
C LYS A 74 2.96 14.12 6.99
N ILE A 75 3.56 13.43 6.00
CA ILE A 75 3.96 12.01 6.15
C ILE A 75 5.23 11.90 6.99
N GLY A 76 6.13 12.87 6.90
CA GLY A 76 7.39 12.86 7.64
C GLY A 76 7.25 12.90 9.16
N THR A 77 6.06 13.25 9.67
CA THR A 77 5.75 13.24 11.11
C THR A 77 4.93 12.02 11.55
N ILE A 78 4.61 11.12 10.61
CA ILE A 78 3.78 9.95 10.88
C ILE A 78 4.67 8.77 11.22
N HIS A 79 4.50 8.23 12.44
CA HIS A 79 5.19 7.04 12.90
C HIS A 79 4.19 6.04 13.45
N HIS A 80 3.99 4.94 12.72
CA HIS A 80 3.15 3.84 13.17
C HIS A 80 3.69 2.52 12.63
N PHE A 81 3.60 1.44 13.42
CA PHE A 81 4.14 0.13 13.06
C PHE A 81 3.61 -0.39 11.73
N ASN A 82 2.33 -0.17 11.44
CA ASN A 82 1.67 -0.63 10.21
C ASN A 82 1.62 0.42 9.08
N LEU A 83 2.50 1.42 9.13
CA LEU A 83 2.69 2.40 8.05
C LEU A 83 4.13 2.37 7.57
N VAL A 84 4.36 2.53 6.26
CA VAL A 84 5.72 2.61 5.71
C VAL A 84 6.36 3.91 6.14
N LYS A 85 7.55 3.81 6.75
CA LYS A 85 8.31 4.96 7.25
C LYS A 85 8.95 5.73 6.09
N LEU A 86 8.75 7.05 6.08
CA LEU A 86 9.50 7.96 5.23
C LEU A 86 10.80 8.34 5.95
N TYR A 87 11.95 7.99 5.39
CA TYR A 87 13.25 8.39 5.93
C TYR A 87 13.64 9.79 5.50
N GLY A 88 13.28 10.17 4.28
CA GLY A 88 13.63 11.48 3.77
C GLY A 88 13.25 11.70 2.32
N PHE A 89 13.81 12.73 1.74
CA PHE A 89 13.50 13.16 0.39
C PHE A 89 14.70 13.83 -0.29
N CYS A 90 14.66 13.86 -1.61
CA CYS A 90 15.49 14.73 -2.45
C CYS A 90 14.59 15.71 -3.18
N PHE A 91 14.97 16.98 -3.17
CA PHE A 91 14.27 18.03 -3.90
C PHE A 91 15.32 18.93 -4.56
N GLU A 92 15.65 18.58 -5.80
CA GLU A 92 16.59 19.28 -6.67
C GLU A 92 15.92 19.57 -8.02
N LYS A 93 16.49 20.47 -8.80
CA LYS A 93 15.92 20.94 -10.07
C LYS A 93 15.57 19.77 -11.02
N ASP A 94 16.44 18.77 -11.07
CA ASP A 94 16.34 17.65 -12.03
C ASP A 94 15.95 16.33 -11.34
N LEU A 95 15.75 16.34 -10.02
CA LEU A 95 15.43 15.15 -9.24
C LEU A 95 14.53 15.45 -8.05
N VAL A 96 13.32 14.92 -8.10
CA VAL A 96 12.40 14.90 -6.97
C VAL A 96 12.18 13.44 -6.58
N ALA A 97 12.53 13.09 -5.35
CA ALA A 97 12.46 11.71 -4.88
C ALA A 97 12.09 11.61 -3.41
N LEU A 98 11.42 10.50 -3.05
CA LEU A 98 11.08 10.12 -1.68
C LEU A 98 11.85 8.85 -1.30
N VAL A 99 12.37 8.82 -0.08
CA VAL A 99 13.17 7.71 0.44
C VAL A 99 12.42 7.03 1.58
N TYR A 100 12.03 5.78 1.36
CA TYR A 100 11.25 4.99 2.32
C TYR A 100 12.06 3.81 2.86
N GLU A 101 11.59 3.23 3.96
CA GLU A 101 12.06 1.93 4.41
C GLU A 101 11.81 0.85 3.33
N TYR A 102 12.75 -0.09 3.22
CA TYR A 102 12.65 -1.16 2.20
C TYR A 102 11.85 -2.35 2.72
N MET A 103 10.85 -2.75 1.95
CA MET A 103 9.99 -3.90 2.27
C MET A 103 10.47 -5.14 1.55
N VAL A 104 11.10 -6.04 2.29
CA VAL A 104 11.81 -7.23 1.74
C VAL A 104 10.85 -8.16 1.02
N ASN A 105 9.65 -8.36 1.56
CA ASN A 105 8.66 -9.28 1.01
C ASN A 105 7.74 -8.64 -0.05
N GLY A 106 7.94 -7.35 -0.36
CA GLY A 106 7.16 -6.66 -1.39
C GLY A 106 5.70 -6.48 -1.01
N SER A 107 4.81 -6.51 -1.99
CA SER A 107 3.39 -6.21 -1.82
C SER A 107 2.52 -7.46 -1.68
N LEU A 108 1.40 -7.33 -0.95
CA LEU A 108 0.46 -8.41 -0.63
C LEU A 108 -0.16 -9.07 -1.87
N ASP A 109 -0.36 -8.33 -2.97
CA ASP A 109 -0.91 -8.86 -4.21
C ASP A 109 -0.10 -10.03 -4.79
N ARG A 110 1.22 -10.06 -4.54
CA ARG A 110 2.12 -11.16 -4.93
C ARG A 110 1.83 -12.47 -4.20
N TYR A 111 1.12 -12.42 -3.08
CA TYR A 111 0.80 -13.57 -2.24
C TYR A 111 -0.67 -13.97 -2.33
N LEU A 112 -1.52 -13.04 -2.76
CA LEU A 112 -2.94 -13.33 -2.93
C LEU A 112 -3.24 -14.00 -4.27
N PHE A 113 -2.50 -13.63 -5.33
CA PHE A 113 -2.81 -14.00 -6.71
C PHE A 113 -1.73 -14.85 -7.38
N ASP A 114 -0.72 -15.30 -6.63
CA ASP A 114 0.33 -16.19 -7.10
C ASP A 114 0.08 -17.60 -6.53
N GLU A 115 0.01 -18.60 -7.39
CA GLU A 115 -0.25 -19.99 -7.01
C GLU A 115 0.93 -20.62 -6.24
N ILE A 116 2.13 -20.09 -6.40
CA ILE A 116 3.35 -20.62 -5.80
C ILE A 116 3.61 -20.03 -4.41
N LYS A 117 3.29 -18.74 -4.22
CA LYS A 117 3.56 -18.00 -2.98
C LYS A 117 2.32 -17.89 -2.12
N VAL A 118 1.98 -18.93 -1.42
CA VAL A 118 0.74 -18.98 -0.60
C VAL A 118 1.04 -18.66 0.85
N LEU A 119 0.39 -17.62 1.39
CA LEU A 119 0.36 -17.34 2.84
C LEU A 119 -0.79 -18.11 3.49
N GLY A 120 -0.57 -18.68 4.68
CA GLY A 120 -1.61 -19.29 5.49
C GLY A 120 -2.70 -18.30 5.89
N TYR A 121 -3.91 -18.81 6.23
CA TYR A 121 -5.05 -17.99 6.64
C TYR A 121 -4.73 -17.12 7.86
N GLU A 122 -4.06 -17.68 8.88
CA GLU A 122 -3.68 -16.94 10.09
C GLU A 122 -2.82 -15.73 9.75
N LYS A 123 -1.84 -15.90 8.85
CA LYS A 123 -0.99 -14.79 8.42
C LYS A 123 -1.78 -13.74 7.63
N LEU A 124 -2.70 -14.14 6.79
CA LEU A 124 -3.60 -13.20 6.08
C LEU A 124 -4.51 -12.45 7.04
N HIS A 125 -5.00 -13.11 8.09
CA HIS A 125 -5.78 -12.47 9.15
C HIS A 125 -4.96 -11.45 9.94
N GLU A 126 -3.72 -11.78 10.33
CA GLU A 126 -2.79 -10.82 10.96
C GLU A 126 -2.52 -9.61 10.05
N ILE A 127 -2.35 -9.85 8.74
CA ILE A 127 -2.16 -8.80 7.74
C ILE A 127 -3.40 -7.90 7.66
N ALA A 128 -4.59 -8.46 7.65
CA ALA A 128 -5.83 -7.69 7.64
C ALA A 128 -5.95 -6.80 8.90
N ILE A 129 -5.71 -7.36 10.08
CA ILE A 129 -5.73 -6.61 11.36
C ILE A 129 -4.69 -5.49 11.36
N GLY A 130 -3.45 -5.79 10.97
CA GLY A 130 -2.38 -4.78 10.94
C GLY A 130 -2.69 -3.66 9.94
N THR A 131 -3.26 -3.98 8.79
CA THR A 131 -3.71 -3.00 7.79
C THR A 131 -4.80 -2.09 8.37
N ALA A 132 -5.82 -2.68 9.04
CA ALA A 132 -6.88 -1.93 9.69
C ALA A 132 -6.33 -0.96 10.76
N ARG A 133 -5.36 -1.41 11.56
CA ARG A 133 -4.68 -0.55 12.58
C ARG A 133 -3.95 0.62 11.93
N GLY A 134 -3.26 0.40 10.81
CA GLY A 134 -2.61 1.47 10.05
C GLY A 134 -3.61 2.51 9.55
N ILE A 135 -4.74 2.07 8.98
CA ILE A 135 -5.82 2.95 8.50
C ILE A 135 -6.47 3.72 9.66
N ALA A 136 -6.79 3.05 10.76
CA ALA A 136 -7.36 3.67 11.96
C ALA A 136 -6.44 4.76 12.53
N TYR A 137 -5.13 4.51 12.58
CA TYR A 137 -4.16 5.51 13.00
C TYR A 137 -4.22 6.78 12.13
N LEU A 138 -4.29 6.65 10.82
CA LEU A 138 -4.39 7.79 9.90
C LEU A 138 -5.68 8.61 10.13
N HIS A 139 -6.79 7.94 10.43
CA HIS A 139 -8.10 8.56 10.57
C HIS A 139 -8.33 9.19 11.95
N GLU A 140 -7.77 8.61 13.01
CA GLU A 140 -8.14 8.96 14.38
C GLU A 140 -7.01 9.61 15.17
N LEU A 141 -5.77 9.13 15.00
CA LEU A 141 -4.65 9.50 15.86
C LEU A 141 -3.70 10.54 15.24
N CYS A 142 -3.78 10.78 13.93
CA CYS A 142 -3.05 11.86 13.30
C CYS A 142 -3.64 13.22 13.67
N VAL A 143 -2.78 14.21 13.98
CA VAL A 143 -3.18 15.60 14.25
C VAL A 143 -4.07 16.17 13.13
N HIS A 144 -3.71 15.85 11.90
CA HIS A 144 -4.55 16.09 10.73
C HIS A 144 -5.03 14.75 10.20
N LYS A 145 -6.33 14.49 10.27
CA LYS A 145 -6.93 13.28 9.71
C LYS A 145 -6.51 13.10 8.25
N ILE A 146 -5.91 11.95 7.96
CA ILE A 146 -5.37 11.65 6.64
C ILE A 146 -6.22 10.57 6.00
N ILE A 147 -6.73 10.84 4.82
CA ILE A 147 -7.42 9.86 3.98
C ILE A 147 -6.40 9.34 2.98
N HIS A 148 -6.31 8.01 2.85
CA HIS A 148 -5.32 7.35 2.00
C HIS A 148 -5.72 7.35 0.52
N TYR A 149 -6.98 7.14 0.21
CA TYR A 149 -7.60 7.10 -1.13
C TYR A 149 -7.20 5.94 -2.05
N ASP A 150 -6.25 5.09 -1.68
CA ASP A 150 -5.75 4.00 -2.56
C ASP A 150 -5.40 2.73 -1.77
N ILE A 151 -6.33 2.29 -0.89
CA ILE A 151 -6.18 1.02 -0.16
C ILE A 151 -6.47 -0.13 -1.13
N LYS A 152 -5.45 -0.96 -1.35
CA LYS A 152 -5.50 -2.15 -2.23
C LYS A 152 -4.32 -3.08 -1.93
N PRO A 153 -4.31 -4.36 -2.35
CA PRO A 153 -3.23 -5.30 -2.04
C PRO A 153 -1.84 -4.83 -2.49
N GLY A 154 -1.74 -4.15 -3.63
CA GLY A 154 -0.47 -3.62 -4.14
C GLY A 154 0.15 -2.51 -3.27
N ASN A 155 -0.65 -1.88 -2.40
CA ASN A 155 -0.22 -0.82 -1.48
C ASN A 155 -0.07 -1.31 -0.03
N ILE A 156 -0.26 -2.59 0.24
CA ILE A 156 0.05 -3.23 1.51
C ILE A 156 1.37 -3.96 1.33
N LEU A 157 2.44 -3.38 1.86
CA LEU A 157 3.78 -3.94 1.77
C LEU A 157 4.08 -4.79 3.00
N LEU A 158 4.92 -5.81 2.83
CA LEU A 158 5.25 -6.76 3.86
C LEU A 158 6.73 -6.64 4.23
N ASP A 159 7.01 -6.46 5.51
CA ASP A 159 8.36 -6.42 6.04
C ASP A 159 9.00 -7.83 6.07
N LYS A 160 10.22 -7.94 6.60
CA LYS A 160 10.95 -9.22 6.69
C LYS A 160 10.22 -10.31 7.50
N ASN A 161 9.31 -9.92 8.40
CA ASN A 161 8.52 -10.83 9.24
C ASN A 161 7.08 -10.98 8.74
N PHE A 162 6.77 -10.50 7.53
CA PHE A 162 5.43 -10.46 6.96
C PHE A 162 4.43 -9.58 7.74
N TYR A 163 4.91 -8.61 8.52
CA TYR A 163 4.02 -7.60 9.08
C TYR A 163 3.61 -6.60 8.01
N PRO A 164 2.31 -6.26 7.94
CA PRO A 164 1.80 -5.33 6.93
C PRO A 164 2.15 -3.89 7.27
N LYS A 165 2.49 -3.14 6.22
CA LYS A 165 2.67 -1.69 6.27
C LYS A 165 1.94 -1.05 5.10
N VAL A 166 1.00 -0.18 5.41
CA VAL A 166 0.30 0.62 4.39
C VAL A 166 1.28 1.60 3.77
N ALA A 167 1.37 1.58 2.46
CA ALA A 167 2.31 2.35 1.66
C ALA A 167 1.59 3.22 0.63
N HIS A 168 2.34 4.07 -0.06
CA HIS A 168 1.81 4.93 -1.12
C HIS A 168 0.74 5.89 -0.60
N PHE A 169 1.04 6.61 0.48
CA PHE A 169 0.28 7.80 0.88
C PHE A 169 0.24 8.72 -0.31
N SER A 170 -0.86 8.65 -1.05
CA SER A 170 -0.79 9.20 -2.36
C SER A 170 -0.90 10.72 -2.31
N LEU A 171 -0.04 11.36 -3.09
CA LEU A 171 -0.28 12.61 -3.80
C LEU A 171 -1.66 12.60 -4.52
N ALA A 172 -2.45 11.54 -4.33
CA ALA A 172 -3.65 11.18 -5.08
C ALA A 172 -4.85 12.10 -4.87
N LYS A 173 -4.81 13.03 -3.93
CA LYS A 173 -5.84 14.07 -3.85
C LYS A 173 -5.96 14.89 -5.14
N LEU A 174 -5.03 14.72 -6.08
CA LEU A 174 -4.84 15.64 -7.20
C LEU A 174 -4.81 15.00 -8.59
N ARG A 175 -4.79 13.70 -8.70
CA ARG A 175 -4.69 13.09 -10.03
C ARG A 175 -5.52 11.84 -10.17
N ASN A 176 -6.56 11.98 -10.99
CA ASN A 176 -7.32 10.94 -11.66
C ASN A 176 -8.01 9.88 -10.80
N ARG A 177 -9.29 10.10 -10.69
CA ARG A 177 -10.35 9.15 -10.37
C ARG A 177 -10.31 7.86 -11.20
N GLU A 178 -9.33 7.68 -12.09
CA GLU A 178 -9.29 6.63 -13.12
C GLU A 178 -8.51 5.37 -12.71
N ASN A 179 -7.78 5.35 -11.60
CA ASN A 179 -6.71 4.36 -11.44
C ASN A 179 -6.98 3.18 -10.50
N THR A 180 -8.17 3.00 -9.95
CA THR A 180 -8.41 1.83 -9.10
C THR A 180 -9.80 1.24 -9.28
N PRO A 181 -10.10 0.64 -10.47
CA PRO A 181 -11.35 -0.08 -10.67
C PRO A 181 -11.50 -1.15 -9.58
N GLY A 182 -12.66 -1.19 -8.93
CA GLY A 182 -13.00 -2.22 -7.95
C GLY A 182 -12.68 -1.91 -6.49
N TYR A 183 -11.93 -0.84 -6.17
CA TYR A 183 -11.66 -0.44 -4.78
C TYR A 183 -12.20 0.94 -4.41
N ALA A 184 -12.46 1.79 -5.40
CA ALA A 184 -12.90 3.14 -5.16
C ALA A 184 -14.33 3.18 -4.65
N ALA A 185 -14.55 3.89 -3.53
CA ALA A 185 -15.86 4.09 -2.96
C ALA A 185 -16.75 4.94 -3.89
N PRO A 186 -18.09 4.69 -3.92
CA PRO A 186 -19.00 5.39 -4.82
C PRO A 186 -18.93 6.92 -4.72
N GLU A 187 -18.72 7.48 -3.52
CA GLU A 187 -18.60 8.92 -3.31
C GLU A 187 -17.39 9.56 -4.02
N LEU A 188 -16.40 8.78 -4.45
CA LEU A 188 -15.28 9.29 -5.25
C LEU A 188 -15.70 9.63 -6.68
N TRP A 189 -16.81 9.09 -7.16
CA TRP A 189 -17.35 9.28 -8.52
C TRP A 189 -18.60 10.17 -8.55
N MET A 190 -19.25 10.32 -7.39
CA MET A 190 -20.49 11.05 -7.24
C MET A 190 -20.24 12.43 -6.59
N PRO A 191 -21.16 13.40 -6.72
CA PRO A 191 -21.02 14.73 -6.12
C PRO A 191 -21.30 14.71 -4.60
N PHE A 192 -20.85 13.69 -3.89
CA PHE A 192 -20.95 13.61 -2.43
C PHE A 192 -19.64 14.02 -1.75
N PRO A 193 -19.72 14.54 -0.52
CA PRO A 193 -18.52 14.83 0.26
C PRO A 193 -17.72 13.55 0.51
N VAL A 194 -16.43 13.56 0.13
CA VAL A 194 -15.52 12.44 0.38
C VAL A 194 -15.04 12.52 1.82
N THR A 195 -15.20 11.44 2.56
CA THR A 195 -14.76 11.30 3.95
C THR A 195 -13.78 10.13 4.10
N HIS A 196 -13.22 9.94 5.30
CA HIS A 196 -12.38 8.79 5.63
C HIS A 196 -13.08 7.43 5.41
N LYS A 197 -14.40 7.42 5.25
CA LYS A 197 -15.19 6.21 4.97
C LYS A 197 -14.86 5.59 3.61
N CYS A 198 -14.31 6.37 2.66
CA CYS A 198 -13.85 5.82 1.39
C CYS A 198 -12.71 4.81 1.56
N ASP A 199 -11.80 5.01 2.54
CA ASP A 199 -10.75 4.04 2.84
C ASP A 199 -11.33 2.79 3.51
N VAL A 200 -12.38 2.94 4.33
CA VAL A 200 -13.09 1.81 4.95
C VAL A 200 -13.76 0.95 3.87
N TYR A 201 -14.38 1.57 2.87
CA TYR A 201 -14.94 0.87 1.72
C TYR A 201 -13.83 0.11 0.96
N SER A 202 -12.73 0.79 0.63
CA SER A 202 -11.59 0.17 -0.08
C SER A 202 -10.98 -0.98 0.72
N PHE A 203 -10.93 -0.85 2.06
CA PHE A 203 -10.50 -1.95 2.95
C PHE A 203 -11.48 -3.13 2.92
N GLY A 204 -12.78 -2.89 2.86
CA GLY A 204 -13.78 -3.95 2.64
C GLY A 204 -13.54 -4.71 1.33
N MET A 205 -13.22 -3.99 0.23
CA MET A 205 -12.86 -4.61 -1.05
C MET A 205 -11.56 -5.43 -0.96
N LEU A 206 -10.58 -4.97 -0.20
CA LEU A 206 -9.36 -5.71 0.09
C LEU A 206 -9.65 -7.00 0.87
N LEU A 207 -10.56 -6.96 1.85
CA LEU A 207 -10.95 -8.15 2.62
C LEU A 207 -11.60 -9.22 1.74
N PHE A 208 -12.45 -8.87 0.76
CA PHE A 208 -12.97 -9.82 -0.21
C PHE A 208 -11.85 -10.56 -0.95
N GLU A 209 -10.81 -9.86 -1.40
CA GLU A 209 -9.67 -10.48 -2.07
C GLU A 209 -8.82 -11.34 -1.16
N ILE A 210 -8.64 -10.94 0.11
CA ILE A 210 -7.94 -11.74 1.13
C ILE A 210 -8.69 -13.06 1.39
N ILE A 211 -10.00 -13.00 1.55
CA ILE A 211 -10.84 -14.16 1.83
C ILE A 211 -10.93 -15.07 0.60
N GLY A 212 -11.26 -14.48 -0.55
CA GLY A 212 -11.48 -15.23 -1.78
C GLY A 212 -10.19 -15.66 -2.49
N ARG A 213 -9.04 -15.13 -2.13
CA ARG A 213 -7.73 -15.32 -2.82
C ARG A 213 -7.83 -15.11 -4.34
N ARG A 214 -8.72 -14.22 -4.75
CA ARG A 214 -8.96 -13.87 -6.14
C ARG A 214 -9.21 -12.37 -6.27
N ARG A 215 -9.00 -11.86 -7.46
CA ARG A 215 -9.31 -10.45 -7.75
C ARG A 215 -10.82 -10.21 -7.70
N ASN A 216 -11.23 -9.08 -7.14
CA ASN A 216 -12.62 -8.64 -7.16
C ASN A 216 -13.15 -8.49 -8.58
N LEU A 217 -12.30 -8.05 -9.51
CA LEU A 217 -12.58 -7.96 -10.93
C LEU A 217 -11.53 -8.77 -11.69
N ASP A 218 -11.91 -9.91 -12.25
CA ASP A 218 -11.06 -10.72 -13.11
C ASP A 218 -11.55 -10.67 -14.55
N ILE A 219 -10.94 -9.78 -15.34
CA ILE A 219 -11.30 -9.57 -16.77
C ILE A 219 -10.87 -10.77 -17.63
N LYS A 220 -9.99 -11.63 -17.15
CA LYS A 220 -9.42 -12.74 -17.92
C LYS A 220 -10.24 -14.02 -17.83
N ASN A 221 -11.07 -14.15 -16.83
CA ASN A 221 -11.84 -15.36 -16.60
C ASN A 221 -13.28 -15.19 -17.10
N THR A 222 -13.59 -15.77 -18.26
CA THR A 222 -14.88 -15.66 -18.95
C THR A 222 -16.05 -16.29 -18.18
N GLU A 223 -15.79 -17.23 -17.26
CA GLU A 223 -16.81 -17.87 -16.44
C GLU A 223 -17.18 -17.05 -15.17
N SER A 224 -16.37 -16.07 -14.78
CA SER A 224 -16.61 -15.25 -13.61
C SER A 224 -16.56 -13.76 -13.92
N GLN A 225 -17.27 -13.31 -14.96
CA GLN A 225 -17.39 -11.88 -15.29
C GLN A 225 -18.11 -11.07 -14.20
N GLU A 226 -18.69 -11.75 -13.22
CA GLU A 226 -19.37 -11.08 -12.12
C GLU A 226 -18.35 -10.53 -11.12
N TRP A 227 -18.55 -9.28 -10.74
CA TRP A 227 -17.76 -8.66 -9.68
C TRP A 227 -17.90 -9.46 -8.38
N PHE A 228 -16.77 -9.98 -7.85
CA PHE A 228 -16.76 -10.95 -6.76
C PHE A 228 -17.55 -10.51 -5.51
N PRO A 229 -17.48 -9.25 -5.03
CA PRO A 229 -18.31 -8.79 -3.93
C PRO A 229 -19.81 -8.91 -4.17
N ILE A 230 -20.30 -8.66 -5.40
CA ILE A 230 -21.72 -8.87 -5.75
C ILE A 230 -22.07 -10.36 -5.75
N TRP A 231 -21.20 -11.20 -6.27
CA TRP A 231 -21.39 -12.64 -6.27
C TRP A 231 -21.52 -13.18 -4.83
N VAL A 232 -20.61 -12.78 -3.92
CA VAL A 232 -20.69 -13.16 -2.50
C VAL A 232 -21.98 -12.65 -1.88
N TRP A 233 -22.35 -11.38 -2.12
CA TRP A 233 -23.56 -10.80 -1.59
C TRP A 233 -24.81 -11.57 -2.02
N LYS A 234 -24.94 -11.96 -3.30
CA LYS A 234 -26.05 -12.78 -3.80
C LYS A 234 -26.11 -14.15 -3.11
N LYS A 235 -24.96 -14.78 -2.85
CA LYS A 235 -24.90 -16.04 -2.12
C LYS A 235 -25.38 -15.88 -0.68
N VAL A 236 -24.96 -14.84 0.02
CA VAL A 236 -25.41 -14.52 1.38
C VAL A 236 -26.90 -14.24 1.42
N ASP A 237 -27.41 -13.41 0.50
CA ASP A 237 -28.83 -13.05 0.39
C ASP A 237 -29.73 -14.27 0.11
N ALA A 238 -29.22 -15.23 -0.66
CA ALA A 238 -29.88 -16.50 -0.94
C ALA A 238 -29.77 -17.54 0.20
N GLY A 239 -29.10 -17.25 1.31
CA GLY A 239 -28.84 -18.18 2.40
C GLY A 239 -27.82 -19.27 2.08
N LEU A 240 -26.99 -19.08 1.02
CA LEU A 240 -25.99 -20.03 0.52
C LEU A 240 -24.57 -19.64 0.95
N LEU A 241 -24.41 -19.15 2.18
CA LEU A 241 -23.11 -18.71 2.70
C LEU A 241 -22.08 -19.86 2.72
N GLU A 242 -22.50 -21.07 3.07
CA GLU A 242 -21.65 -22.26 3.09
C GLU A 242 -21.05 -22.55 1.71
N GLU A 243 -21.84 -22.47 0.64
CA GLU A 243 -21.34 -22.63 -0.72
C GLU A 243 -20.29 -21.57 -1.08
N ALA A 244 -20.51 -20.32 -0.65
CA ALA A 244 -19.53 -19.25 -0.87
C ALA A 244 -18.23 -19.53 -0.10
N MET A 245 -18.30 -20.08 1.10
CA MET A 245 -17.14 -20.47 1.91
C MET A 245 -16.36 -21.61 1.27
N ILE A 246 -17.04 -22.64 0.75
CA ILE A 246 -16.42 -23.76 0.02
C ILE A 246 -15.65 -23.25 -1.20
N VAL A 247 -16.30 -22.42 -2.03
CA VAL A 247 -15.66 -21.85 -3.23
C VAL A 247 -14.44 -21.02 -2.88
N CYS A 248 -14.44 -20.33 -1.74
CA CYS A 248 -13.30 -19.58 -1.23
C CYS A 248 -12.25 -20.49 -0.54
N GLY A 249 -12.46 -21.80 -0.47
CA GLY A 249 -11.56 -22.76 0.18
C GLY A 249 -11.42 -22.53 1.69
N ILE A 250 -12.45 -21.97 2.35
CA ILE A 250 -12.43 -21.65 3.77
C ILE A 250 -12.71 -22.90 4.61
N GLU A 251 -13.59 -23.80 4.16
CA GLU A 251 -13.97 -25.00 4.90
C GLU A 251 -12.84 -25.99 5.11
N GLU A 252 -12.04 -26.30 4.07
CA GLU A 252 -10.87 -27.19 4.22
C GLU A 252 -9.89 -26.71 5.29
N LYS A 253 -9.88 -25.40 5.54
CA LYS A 253 -8.98 -24.76 6.52
C LYS A 253 -9.55 -24.78 7.93
N ILE A 254 -10.87 -24.63 8.07
CA ILE A 254 -11.55 -24.77 9.37
C ILE A 254 -11.45 -26.21 9.85
N GLU A 255 -11.70 -27.21 8.99
CA GLU A 255 -11.51 -28.61 9.34
C GLU A 255 -10.08 -28.96 9.74
N LYS A 256 -9.08 -28.35 9.10
CA LYS A 256 -7.69 -28.57 9.45
C LYS A 256 -7.34 -27.97 10.81
N LEU A 257 -7.84 -26.76 11.12
CA LEU A 257 -7.70 -26.10 12.42
C LEU A 257 -8.42 -26.84 13.57
N LEU A 258 -9.50 -27.58 13.27
CA LEU A 258 -10.23 -28.39 14.28
C LEU A 258 -9.58 -29.77 14.51
N ARG A 259 -8.63 -30.19 13.66
CA ARG A 259 -7.89 -31.46 13.78
C ARG A 259 -6.50 -31.30 14.41
N GLU A 260 -5.97 -30.08 14.52
CA GLU A 260 -4.76 -29.70 15.23
C GLU A 260 -5.09 -29.24 16.66
#